data_325e245a62bf0abf61155553846f88ca
#
_entry.id   325e245a62bf0abf61155553846f88ca
#
_cell.length_a   1.000
_cell.length_b   1.000
_cell.length_c   1.000
_cell.angle_alpha   90.00
_cell.angle_beta   90.00
_cell.angle_gamma   90.00
#
_symmetry.space_group_name_H-M   'P 1'
#
loop_
_entity.id
_entity.type
_entity.pdbx_description
1 polymer ?
#
loop_
_entity_poly.entity_id
_entity_poly.type
_entity_poly.pdbx_seq_one_letter_code
_entity_poly.pdbx_strand_id
1 'polypeptide(L)'
;MGSFYARQYLCEWGDELDGAIIMGTGFQPKALVATARALCRVLAVFFGWEHRSKLVANLSFLGYNRGLEGRTPQDWLNRDQAEVDKYRADERCMFTFTLNAYYSMFTGILRLYDPAVLAGVPKDLPLLFLAGDADPVGERTAGVRRAIRSLRDAGVGNIESKFYPGARHELLVETNKAEVFADIAGWLEKQLHL
;
A
#
# COMPACT_ATOMS: atom_id res chain seq x y z
N MET A 1 1.41 -4.00 0.46
CA MET A 1 1.49 -4.36 1.92
C MET A 1 2.44 -3.41 2.65
N GLY A 2 3.69 -3.25 2.23
CA GLY A 2 4.69 -2.42 2.90
C GLY A 2 4.24 -1.01 3.27
N SER A 3 3.52 -0.32 2.37
CA SER A 3 3.00 1.03 2.64
C SER A 3 2.00 1.11 3.81
N PHE A 4 1.26 0.05 4.11
CA PHE A 4 0.40 0.00 5.30
C PHE A 4 1.21 -0.17 6.58
N TYR A 5 2.26 -0.99 6.56
CA TYR A 5 3.18 -1.14 7.70
C TYR A 5 4.01 0.14 7.91
N ALA A 6 4.49 0.76 6.84
CA ALA A 6 5.16 2.05 6.95
C ALA A 6 4.28 3.10 7.64
N ARG A 7 2.99 3.20 7.26
CA ARG A 7 2.04 4.10 7.91
C ARG A 7 1.77 3.76 9.38
N GLN A 8 1.80 2.46 9.77
CA GLN A 8 1.72 2.07 11.18
C GLN A 8 3.00 2.45 11.93
N TYR A 9 4.16 2.28 11.30
CA TYR A 9 5.44 2.69 11.86
C TYR A 9 5.44 4.19 12.18
N LEU A 10 4.94 5.03 11.27
CA LEU A 10 4.79 6.48 11.52
C LEU A 10 3.99 6.79 12.78
N CYS A 11 2.98 5.98 13.09
CA CYS A 11 2.12 6.20 14.26
C CYS A 11 2.79 5.86 15.59
N GLU A 12 3.78 4.97 15.59
CA GLU A 12 4.39 4.42 16.82
C GLU A 12 5.83 4.92 17.02
N TRP A 13 6.56 5.14 15.92
CA TRP A 13 7.99 5.48 15.92
C TRP A 13 8.33 6.59 14.90
N GLY A 14 7.35 7.42 14.56
CA GLY A 14 7.56 8.51 13.61
C GLY A 14 8.63 9.51 14.05
N ASP A 15 8.84 9.68 15.35
CA ASP A 15 9.85 10.56 15.93
C ASP A 15 11.30 10.13 15.63
N GLU A 16 11.51 8.88 15.19
CA GLU A 16 12.83 8.37 14.80
C GLU A 16 13.20 8.74 13.35
N LEU A 17 12.29 9.37 12.61
CA LEU A 17 12.41 9.58 11.16
C LEU A 17 12.57 11.07 10.82
N ASP A 18 13.44 11.36 9.87
CA ASP A 18 13.56 12.69 9.24
C ASP A 18 12.52 12.94 8.14
N GLY A 19 11.85 11.89 7.68
CA GLY A 19 10.80 11.93 6.67
C GLY A 19 10.41 10.54 6.18
N ALA A 20 9.32 10.42 5.41
CA ALA A 20 8.94 9.14 4.85
C ALA A 20 8.30 9.26 3.46
N ILE A 21 8.62 8.30 2.59
CA ILE A 21 8.04 8.15 1.25
C ILE A 21 7.11 6.96 1.25
N ILE A 22 5.83 7.20 1.02
CA ILE A 22 4.78 6.19 1.02
C ILE A 22 4.31 5.95 -0.41
N MET A 23 4.67 4.80 -0.98
CA MET A 23 4.32 4.44 -2.35
C MET A 23 3.23 3.36 -2.41
N GLY A 24 2.33 3.45 -3.38
CA GLY A 24 1.34 2.43 -3.69
C GLY A 24 0.44 2.08 -2.51
N THR A 25 0.06 3.07 -1.68
CA THR A 25 -0.83 2.83 -0.55
C THR A 25 -2.30 2.90 -0.95
N GLY A 26 -3.17 2.39 -0.08
CA GLY A 26 -4.61 2.42 -0.27
C GLY A 26 -5.36 2.80 1.01
N PHE A 27 -6.68 2.87 0.90
CA PHE A 27 -7.59 3.13 2.01
C PHE A 27 -8.96 2.51 1.70
N GLN A 28 -9.04 1.18 1.84
CA GLN A 28 -10.23 0.39 1.55
C GLN A 28 -11.34 0.69 2.56
N PRO A 29 -12.61 0.42 2.24
CA PRO A 29 -13.70 0.58 3.21
C PRO A 29 -13.47 -0.21 4.50
N LYS A 30 -13.57 0.42 5.66
CA LYS A 30 -13.30 -0.19 6.99
C LYS A 30 -14.10 -1.49 7.20
N ALA A 31 -15.37 -1.51 6.78
CA ALA A 31 -16.23 -2.68 6.88
C ALA A 31 -15.68 -3.86 6.07
N LEU A 32 -15.17 -3.61 4.85
CA LEU A 32 -14.58 -4.65 4.01
C LEU A 32 -13.36 -5.28 4.69
N VAL A 33 -12.45 -4.46 5.22
CA VAL A 33 -11.25 -4.95 5.92
C VAL A 33 -11.62 -5.73 7.19
N ALA A 34 -12.62 -5.25 7.95
CA ALA A 34 -13.10 -5.94 9.14
C ALA A 34 -13.72 -7.30 8.81
N THR A 35 -14.51 -7.39 7.73
CA THR A 35 -15.10 -8.64 7.25
C THR A 35 -14.00 -9.61 6.78
N ALA A 36 -13.01 -9.14 6.03
CA ALA A 36 -11.89 -9.96 5.58
C ALA A 36 -11.09 -10.52 6.78
N ARG A 37 -10.83 -9.69 7.81
CA ARG A 37 -10.22 -10.15 9.06
C ARG A 37 -11.05 -11.20 9.78
N ALA A 38 -12.36 -10.99 9.89
CA ALA A 38 -13.27 -11.95 10.53
C ALA A 38 -13.30 -13.29 9.77
N LEU A 39 -13.31 -13.25 8.43
CA LEU A 39 -13.21 -14.45 7.59
C LEU A 39 -11.93 -15.23 7.88
N CYS A 40 -10.77 -14.56 7.99
CA CYS A 40 -9.51 -15.24 8.35
C CYS A 40 -9.64 -15.96 9.70
N ARG A 41 -10.24 -15.31 10.71
CA ARG A 41 -10.45 -15.92 12.04
C ARG A 41 -11.36 -17.15 11.98
N VAL A 42 -12.45 -17.06 11.24
CA VAL A 42 -13.39 -18.20 11.07
C VAL A 42 -12.70 -19.37 10.38
N LEU A 43 -12.00 -19.11 9.28
CA LEU A 43 -11.28 -20.17 8.56
C LEU A 43 -10.15 -20.78 9.43
N ALA A 44 -9.50 -19.97 10.27
CA ALA A 44 -8.44 -20.46 11.15
C ALA A 44 -8.95 -21.43 12.22
N VAL A 45 -10.22 -21.34 12.65
CA VAL A 45 -10.85 -22.31 13.56
C VAL A 45 -10.92 -23.70 12.93
N PHE A 46 -11.18 -23.78 11.61
CA PHE A 46 -11.34 -25.06 10.92
C PHE A 46 -10.04 -25.61 10.34
N PHE A 47 -9.13 -24.72 9.87
CA PHE A 47 -7.95 -25.10 9.10
C PHE A 47 -6.62 -24.78 9.80
N GLY A 48 -6.65 -24.06 10.92
CA GLY A 48 -5.47 -23.56 11.61
C GLY A 48 -4.90 -22.26 11.01
N TRP A 49 -4.11 -21.52 11.81
CA TRP A 49 -3.56 -20.21 11.43
C TRP A 49 -2.51 -20.27 10.31
N GLU A 50 -1.81 -21.41 10.17
CA GLU A 50 -0.77 -21.61 9.13
C GLU A 50 -1.36 -21.98 7.76
N HIS A 51 -2.68 -22.21 7.68
CA HIS A 51 -3.34 -22.54 6.43
C HIS A 51 -3.22 -21.39 5.41
N ARG A 52 -2.83 -21.72 4.16
CA ARG A 52 -2.72 -20.81 3.03
C ARG A 52 -4.00 -20.82 2.20
N SER A 53 -4.93 -19.96 2.53
CA SER A 53 -6.26 -19.94 1.91
C SER A 53 -6.25 -19.27 0.55
N LYS A 54 -6.49 -20.03 -0.52
CA LYS A 54 -6.70 -19.49 -1.86
C LYS A 54 -7.93 -18.59 -1.95
N LEU A 55 -8.97 -18.85 -1.13
CA LEU A 55 -10.17 -18.02 -1.06
C LEU A 55 -9.82 -16.61 -0.60
N VAL A 56 -9.11 -16.48 0.53
CA VAL A 56 -8.70 -15.16 1.05
C VAL A 56 -7.78 -14.44 0.08
N ALA A 57 -6.82 -15.17 -0.52
CA ALA A 57 -5.92 -14.60 -1.54
C ALA A 57 -6.71 -14.04 -2.74
N ASN A 58 -7.61 -14.83 -3.33
CA ASN A 58 -8.39 -14.40 -4.48
C ASN A 58 -9.30 -13.21 -4.17
N LEU A 59 -9.94 -13.20 -2.99
CA LEU A 59 -10.76 -12.06 -2.56
C LEU A 59 -9.94 -10.78 -2.34
N SER A 60 -8.70 -10.91 -1.85
CA SER A 60 -7.81 -9.76 -1.60
C SER A 60 -7.38 -9.04 -2.89
N PHE A 61 -7.32 -9.74 -4.01
CA PHE A 61 -6.94 -9.19 -5.31
C PHE A 61 -8.11 -9.10 -6.30
N LEU A 62 -9.33 -9.34 -5.81
CA LEU A 62 -10.51 -9.34 -6.66
C LEU A 62 -10.70 -7.98 -7.36
N GLY A 63 -10.75 -8.01 -8.69
CA GLY A 63 -10.98 -6.83 -9.51
C GLY A 63 -9.73 -5.98 -9.79
N TYR A 64 -8.53 -6.34 -9.31
CA TYR A 64 -7.32 -5.55 -9.55
C TYR A 64 -6.96 -5.42 -11.04
N ASN A 65 -7.20 -6.45 -11.83
CA ASN A 65 -6.97 -6.41 -13.29
C ASN A 65 -8.17 -5.87 -14.09
N ARG A 66 -9.20 -5.34 -13.44
CA ARG A 66 -10.38 -4.85 -14.16
C ARG A 66 -10.03 -3.66 -15.06
N GLY A 67 -10.25 -3.86 -16.37
CA GLY A 67 -9.93 -2.86 -17.39
C GLY A 67 -8.48 -2.86 -17.85
N LEU A 68 -7.69 -3.88 -17.46
CA LEU A 68 -6.36 -4.14 -17.99
C LEU A 68 -6.41 -5.24 -19.07
N GLU A 69 -5.30 -5.44 -19.76
CA GLU A 69 -5.17 -6.37 -20.90
C GLU A 69 -5.45 -7.84 -20.55
N GLY A 70 -5.30 -8.21 -19.26
CA GLY A 70 -5.62 -9.54 -18.76
C GLY A 70 -4.64 -10.64 -19.20
N ARG A 71 -3.39 -10.28 -19.52
CA ARG A 71 -2.32 -11.21 -19.88
C ARG A 71 -1.97 -12.14 -18.71
N THR A 72 -1.87 -11.57 -17.50
CA THR A 72 -1.56 -12.29 -16.26
C THR A 72 -2.38 -11.79 -15.09
N PRO A 73 -2.53 -12.60 -14.00
CA PRO A 73 -3.17 -12.13 -12.77
C PRO A 73 -2.43 -10.96 -12.08
N GLN A 74 -1.17 -10.70 -12.43
CA GLN A 74 -0.32 -9.67 -11.83
C GLN A 74 -0.16 -8.41 -12.71
N ASP A 75 -0.89 -8.27 -13.81
CA ASP A 75 -0.76 -7.11 -14.71
C ASP A 75 -1.00 -5.77 -13.99
N TRP A 76 -1.77 -5.76 -12.91
CA TRP A 76 -2.00 -4.59 -12.09
C TRP A 76 -0.74 -4.02 -11.41
N LEU A 77 0.36 -4.79 -11.34
CA LEU A 77 1.62 -4.35 -10.74
C LEU A 77 2.33 -3.32 -11.59
N ASN A 78 2.43 -3.55 -12.92
CA ASN A 78 3.29 -2.75 -13.78
C ASN A 78 2.78 -2.74 -15.23
N ARG A 79 3.04 -1.65 -15.97
CA ARG A 79 2.84 -1.59 -17.43
C ARG A 79 3.93 -2.32 -18.20
N ASP A 80 5.15 -2.37 -17.64
CA ASP A 80 6.26 -3.13 -18.25
C ASP A 80 6.02 -4.63 -18.04
N GLN A 81 5.70 -5.31 -19.13
CA GLN A 81 5.40 -6.74 -19.10
C GLN A 81 6.62 -7.58 -18.67
N ALA A 82 7.83 -7.12 -18.98
CA ALA A 82 9.07 -7.82 -18.58
C ALA A 82 9.25 -7.76 -17.05
N GLU A 83 8.90 -6.64 -16.40
CA GLU A 83 8.94 -6.54 -14.94
C GLU A 83 7.86 -7.42 -14.28
N VAL A 84 6.66 -7.49 -14.86
CA VAL A 84 5.62 -8.44 -14.41
C VAL A 84 6.09 -9.89 -14.53
N ASP A 85 6.77 -10.24 -15.62
CA ASP A 85 7.28 -11.61 -15.82
C ASP A 85 8.41 -11.93 -14.83
N LYS A 86 9.31 -11.00 -14.53
CA LYS A 86 10.32 -11.14 -13.47
C LYS A 86 9.67 -11.38 -12.10
N TYR A 87 8.67 -10.56 -11.75
CA TYR A 87 7.92 -10.73 -10.49
C TYR A 87 7.33 -12.15 -10.39
N ARG A 88 6.73 -12.65 -11.47
CA ARG A 88 6.11 -13.97 -11.52
C ARG A 88 7.10 -15.12 -11.49
N ALA A 89 8.32 -14.91 -11.99
CA ALA A 89 9.39 -15.89 -11.96
C ALA A 89 10.08 -15.98 -10.58
N ASP A 90 9.91 -14.99 -9.72
CA ASP A 90 10.52 -14.97 -8.38
C ASP A 90 9.61 -15.68 -7.36
N GLU A 91 10.05 -16.83 -6.86
CA GLU A 91 9.32 -17.61 -5.83
C GLU A 91 9.04 -16.81 -4.56
N ARG A 92 9.90 -15.83 -4.23
CA ARG A 92 9.72 -14.95 -3.08
C ARG A 92 8.56 -13.97 -3.25
N CYS A 93 8.09 -13.76 -4.49
CA CYS A 93 6.95 -12.90 -4.81
C CYS A 93 5.65 -13.68 -4.97
N MET A 94 5.73 -14.96 -5.37
CA MET A 94 4.57 -15.77 -5.78
C MET A 94 4.00 -16.68 -4.68
N PHE A 95 4.34 -16.46 -3.43
CA PHE A 95 3.77 -17.25 -2.34
C PHE A 95 2.41 -16.72 -1.84
N THR A 96 1.59 -17.61 -1.33
CA THR A 96 0.32 -17.25 -0.69
C THR A 96 0.53 -17.07 0.82
N PHE A 97 0.04 -15.98 1.38
CA PHE A 97 0.08 -15.73 2.82
C PHE A 97 -0.74 -16.75 3.59
N THR A 98 -0.32 -17.02 4.83
CA THR A 98 -1.10 -17.78 5.80
C THR A 98 -2.32 -16.96 6.28
N LEU A 99 -3.31 -17.62 6.87
CA LEU A 99 -4.45 -16.93 7.51
C LEU A 99 -3.96 -15.97 8.60
N ASN A 100 -2.91 -16.35 9.35
CA ASN A 100 -2.30 -15.50 10.36
C ASN A 100 -1.72 -14.22 9.74
N ALA A 101 -0.99 -14.33 8.63
CA ALA A 101 -0.40 -13.17 7.95
C ALA A 101 -1.49 -12.22 7.43
N TYR A 102 -2.55 -12.73 6.79
CA TYR A 102 -3.69 -11.92 6.37
C TYR A 102 -4.41 -11.27 7.56
N TYR A 103 -4.69 -12.04 8.62
CA TYR A 103 -5.34 -11.53 9.82
C TYR A 103 -4.56 -10.38 10.46
N SER A 104 -3.24 -10.54 10.60
CA SER A 104 -2.33 -9.53 11.15
C SER A 104 -2.28 -8.29 10.26
N MET A 105 -2.18 -8.46 8.94
CA MET A 105 -2.22 -7.37 7.97
C MET A 105 -3.53 -6.58 8.08
N PHE A 106 -4.70 -7.25 8.05
CA PHE A 106 -5.99 -6.58 8.17
C PHE A 106 -6.17 -5.90 9.53
N THR A 107 -5.63 -6.50 10.61
CA THR A 107 -5.63 -5.88 11.94
C THR A 107 -4.84 -4.57 11.94
N GLY A 108 -3.64 -4.59 11.35
CA GLY A 108 -2.83 -3.38 11.21
C GLY A 108 -3.50 -2.32 10.34
N ILE A 109 -4.10 -2.70 9.21
CA ILE A 109 -4.87 -1.77 8.37
C ILE A 109 -6.01 -1.14 9.17
N LEU A 110 -6.74 -1.91 9.97
CA LEU A 110 -7.85 -1.41 10.79
C LEU A 110 -7.41 -0.37 11.84
N ARG A 111 -6.19 -0.46 12.36
CA ARG A 111 -5.64 0.55 13.27
C ARG A 111 -5.52 1.92 12.62
N LEU A 112 -5.25 1.97 11.29
CA LEU A 112 -5.12 3.22 10.54
C LEU A 112 -6.45 3.98 10.33
N TYR A 113 -7.59 3.44 10.81
CA TYR A 113 -8.88 4.15 10.86
C TYR A 113 -9.17 4.76 12.23
N ASP A 114 -8.30 4.56 13.20
CA ASP A 114 -8.44 5.12 14.54
C ASP A 114 -7.75 6.49 14.61
N PRO A 115 -8.48 7.58 14.82
CA PRO A 115 -7.89 8.90 14.96
C PRO A 115 -6.87 8.98 16.11
N ALA A 116 -7.08 8.22 17.19
CA ALA A 116 -6.16 8.19 18.32
C ALA A 116 -4.81 7.57 17.94
N VAL A 117 -4.80 6.56 17.07
CA VAL A 117 -3.58 5.97 16.51
C VAL A 117 -2.89 6.95 15.57
N LEU A 118 -3.64 7.57 14.66
CA LEU A 118 -3.09 8.55 13.71
C LEU A 118 -2.55 9.80 14.39
N ALA A 119 -3.07 10.15 15.57
CA ALA A 119 -2.56 11.25 16.38
C ALA A 119 -1.11 11.07 16.83
N GLY A 120 -0.60 9.83 16.84
CA GLY A 120 0.80 9.52 17.14
C GLY A 120 1.79 9.94 16.03
N VAL A 121 1.33 10.23 14.81
CA VAL A 121 2.24 10.69 13.75
C VAL A 121 2.73 12.12 14.06
N PRO A 122 4.05 12.39 14.06
CA PRO A 122 4.60 13.73 14.27
C PRO A 122 4.02 14.74 13.25
N LYS A 123 3.61 15.91 13.73
CA LYS A 123 2.80 16.84 12.91
C LYS A 123 3.60 17.51 11.80
N ASP A 124 4.88 17.68 12.01
CA ASP A 124 5.80 18.36 11.08
C ASP A 124 6.64 17.36 10.26
N LEU A 125 6.51 16.05 10.50
CA LEU A 125 7.24 15.03 9.77
C LEU A 125 6.96 15.12 8.27
N PRO A 126 7.99 15.33 7.42
CA PRO A 126 7.81 15.39 5.98
C PRO A 126 7.35 14.05 5.42
N LEU A 127 6.21 14.03 4.72
CA LEU A 127 5.67 12.85 4.08
C LEU A 127 5.49 13.09 2.58
N LEU A 128 5.99 12.17 1.77
CA LEU A 128 5.74 12.13 0.33
C LEU A 128 4.89 10.91 -0.04
N PHE A 129 3.73 11.15 -0.64
CA PHE A 129 2.86 10.08 -1.16
C PHE A 129 2.99 9.98 -2.68
N LEU A 130 3.39 8.81 -3.17
CA LEU A 130 3.53 8.52 -4.59
C LEU A 130 2.61 7.37 -4.99
N ALA A 131 1.86 7.52 -6.08
CA ALA A 131 1.02 6.46 -6.62
C ALA A 131 0.79 6.61 -8.13
N GLY A 132 0.61 5.48 -8.81
CA GLY A 132 0.08 5.48 -10.16
C GLY A 132 -1.43 5.76 -10.15
N ASP A 133 -1.93 6.50 -11.14
CA ASP A 133 -3.37 6.75 -11.22
C ASP A 133 -4.16 5.56 -11.83
N ALA A 134 -3.45 4.55 -12.33
CA ALA A 134 -4.01 3.26 -12.73
C ALA A 134 -3.83 2.16 -11.67
N ASP A 135 -3.21 2.45 -10.49
CA ASP A 135 -3.03 1.49 -9.40
C ASP A 135 -4.37 1.13 -8.73
N PRO A 136 -4.83 -0.14 -8.80
CA PRO A 136 -6.08 -0.57 -8.17
C PRO A 136 -5.99 -0.61 -6.64
N VAL A 137 -4.79 -0.77 -6.04
CA VAL A 137 -4.59 -0.77 -4.58
C VAL A 137 -4.98 0.58 -3.99
N GLY A 138 -4.60 1.66 -4.67
CA GLY A 138 -4.96 3.03 -4.32
C GLY A 138 -6.34 3.46 -4.83
N GLU A 139 -7.16 2.54 -5.36
CA GLU A 139 -8.44 2.87 -6.02
C GLU A 139 -8.27 4.00 -7.05
N ARG A 140 -7.26 3.88 -7.90
CA ARG A 140 -6.91 4.90 -8.91
C ARG A 140 -6.78 6.28 -8.28
N THR A 141 -5.97 6.40 -7.23
CA THR A 141 -5.70 7.58 -6.37
C THR A 141 -6.76 7.92 -5.31
N ALA A 142 -7.99 7.52 -5.44
CA ALA A 142 -9.05 7.88 -4.49
C ALA A 142 -8.75 7.39 -3.06
N GLY A 143 -8.25 6.16 -2.91
CA GLY A 143 -7.82 5.58 -1.64
C GLY A 143 -6.61 6.31 -1.06
N VAL A 144 -5.63 6.65 -1.91
CA VAL A 144 -4.44 7.42 -1.48
C VAL A 144 -4.85 8.79 -0.94
N ARG A 145 -5.75 9.49 -1.64
CA ARG A 145 -6.28 10.79 -1.19
C ARG A 145 -7.02 10.70 0.13
N ARG A 146 -7.77 9.59 0.38
CA ARG A 146 -8.41 9.34 1.70
C ARG A 146 -7.36 9.10 2.79
N ALA A 147 -6.29 8.35 2.49
CA ALA A 147 -5.20 8.13 3.42
C ALA A 147 -4.49 9.44 3.81
N ILE A 148 -4.21 10.31 2.83
CA ILE A 148 -3.64 11.64 3.05
C ILE A 148 -4.59 12.49 3.90
N ARG A 149 -5.88 12.50 3.56
CA ARG A 149 -6.88 13.26 4.32
C ARG A 149 -6.93 12.81 5.78
N SER A 150 -6.95 11.49 6.04
CA SER A 150 -6.98 10.99 7.43
C SER A 150 -5.78 11.42 8.27
N LEU A 151 -4.60 11.57 7.67
CA LEU A 151 -3.42 12.10 8.35
C LEU A 151 -3.53 13.62 8.58
N ARG A 152 -4.03 14.37 7.59
CA ARG A 152 -4.28 15.81 7.74
C ARG A 152 -5.32 16.10 8.80
N ASP A 153 -6.39 15.31 8.87
CA ASP A 153 -7.43 15.40 9.89
C ASP A 153 -6.86 15.10 11.30
N ALA A 154 -5.80 14.26 11.37
CA ALA A 154 -5.04 14.02 12.59
C ALA A 154 -3.99 15.12 12.91
N GLY A 155 -3.88 16.17 12.08
CA GLY A 155 -3.01 17.32 12.28
C GLY A 155 -1.65 17.26 11.60
N VAL A 156 -1.35 16.24 10.78
CA VAL A 156 -0.09 16.16 10.03
C VAL A 156 -0.12 17.19 8.90
N GLY A 157 0.77 18.19 8.95
CA GLY A 157 0.76 19.35 8.04
C GLY A 157 1.65 19.18 6.82
N ASN A 158 2.80 18.54 6.98
CA ASN A 158 3.83 18.47 5.93
C ASN A 158 3.65 17.24 5.03
N ILE A 159 2.63 17.25 4.17
CA ILE A 159 2.32 16.13 3.26
C ILE A 159 2.31 16.62 1.82
N GLU A 160 3.24 16.11 1.04
CA GLU A 160 3.29 16.26 -0.42
C GLU A 160 2.77 14.99 -1.11
N SER A 161 2.27 15.11 -2.34
CA SER A 161 1.84 13.94 -3.11
C SER A 161 1.99 14.17 -4.60
N LYS A 162 2.43 13.11 -5.32
CA LYS A 162 2.46 13.09 -6.78
C LYS A 162 1.80 11.83 -7.30
N PHE A 163 1.02 11.98 -8.37
CA PHE A 163 0.33 10.88 -9.05
C PHE A 163 0.83 10.81 -10.48
N TYR A 164 1.21 9.60 -10.92
CA TYR A 164 1.81 9.37 -12.23
C TYR A 164 0.77 8.84 -13.21
N PRO A 165 0.50 9.56 -14.32
CA PRO A 165 -0.50 9.17 -15.30
C PRO A 165 -0.22 7.79 -15.92
N GLY A 166 -1.24 6.93 -15.91
CA GLY A 166 -1.18 5.57 -16.42
C GLY A 166 -0.31 4.60 -15.63
N ALA A 167 0.53 5.07 -14.69
CA ALA A 167 1.38 4.19 -13.90
C ALA A 167 0.55 3.28 -12.97
N ARG A 168 1.06 2.06 -12.74
CA ARG A 168 0.43 1.06 -11.88
C ARG A 168 1.11 1.04 -10.50
N HIS A 169 1.17 -0.11 -9.86
CA HIS A 169 1.53 -0.22 -8.44
C HIS A 169 3.03 -0.05 -8.14
N GLU A 170 3.90 -0.62 -8.98
CA GLU A 170 5.34 -0.71 -8.72
C GLU A 170 6.12 0.43 -9.40
N LEU A 171 6.02 1.64 -8.86
CA LEU A 171 6.55 2.86 -9.47
C LEU A 171 8.06 2.83 -9.76
N LEU A 172 8.87 2.17 -8.93
CA LEU A 172 10.33 2.15 -9.07
C LEU A 172 10.83 1.30 -10.24
N VAL A 173 9.97 0.48 -10.79
CA VAL A 173 10.25 -0.35 -11.98
C VAL A 173 9.27 -0.08 -13.13
N GLU A 174 8.46 0.98 -13.01
CA GLU A 174 7.52 1.41 -14.04
C GLU A 174 8.22 1.95 -15.30
N THR A 175 7.50 2.03 -16.41
CA THR A 175 8.03 2.54 -17.68
C THR A 175 8.55 3.98 -17.57
N ASN A 176 8.01 4.77 -16.64
CA ASN A 176 8.44 6.13 -16.32
C ASN A 176 9.28 6.24 -15.02
N LYS A 177 9.96 5.16 -14.61
CA LYS A 177 10.76 5.13 -13.37
C LYS A 177 11.80 6.25 -13.25
N ALA A 178 12.35 6.72 -14.37
CA ALA A 178 13.31 7.83 -14.35
C ALA A 178 12.69 9.12 -13.78
N GLU A 179 11.43 9.42 -14.13
CA GLU A 179 10.68 10.54 -13.55
C GLU A 179 10.45 10.31 -12.05
N VAL A 180 10.06 9.09 -11.66
CA VAL A 180 9.83 8.75 -10.24
C VAL A 180 11.11 8.94 -9.41
N PHE A 181 12.25 8.46 -9.91
CA PHE A 181 13.54 8.65 -9.23
C PHE A 181 13.94 10.14 -9.14
N ALA A 182 13.73 10.92 -10.19
CA ALA A 182 14.02 12.36 -10.16
C ALA A 182 13.17 13.10 -9.11
N ASP A 183 11.88 12.77 -9.02
CA ASP A 183 10.98 13.35 -8.01
C ASP A 183 11.38 12.98 -6.58
N ILE A 184 11.75 11.72 -6.36
CA ILE A 184 12.24 11.24 -5.06
C ILE A 184 13.52 11.97 -4.69
N ALA A 185 14.50 12.05 -5.61
CA ALA A 185 15.77 12.75 -5.38
C ALA A 185 15.54 14.22 -5.04
N GLY A 186 14.76 14.94 -5.86
CA GLY A 186 14.46 16.34 -5.61
C GLY A 186 13.71 16.58 -4.29
N TRP A 187 12.82 15.67 -3.89
CA TRP A 187 12.16 15.76 -2.60
C TRP A 187 13.15 15.52 -1.44
N LEU A 188 14.04 14.53 -1.55
CA LEU A 188 15.08 14.27 -0.54
C LEU A 188 16.05 15.44 -0.42
N GLU A 189 16.54 15.99 -1.54
CA GLU A 189 17.42 17.18 -1.55
C GLU A 189 16.76 18.36 -0.81
N LYS A 190 15.46 18.60 -1.07
CA LYS A 190 14.69 19.64 -0.39
C LYS A 190 14.59 19.41 1.11
N GLN A 191 14.37 18.16 1.57
CA GLN A 191 14.24 17.87 3.00
C GLN A 191 15.58 17.89 3.73
N LEU A 192 16.66 17.46 3.07
CA LEU A 192 18.00 17.37 3.66
C LEU A 192 18.81 18.65 3.49
N HIS A 193 18.24 19.70 2.85
CA HIS A 193 18.91 20.97 2.54
C HIS A 193 20.23 20.78 1.77
N LEU A 194 20.29 19.82 0.83
CA LEU A 194 21.43 19.49 -0.02
C LEU A 194 21.47 20.33 -1.28
#